data_4aaabac0cf6e5da6166a6a4e690cea60
#
_entry.id   4aaabac0cf6e5da6166a6a4e690cea60
#
_cell.length_a   1.000
_cell.length_b   1.000
_cell.length_c   1.000
_cell.angle_alpha   90.00
_cell.angle_beta   90.00
_cell.angle_gamma   90.00
#
_symmetry.space_group_name_H-M   'P 1'
#
loop_
_entity.id
_entity.type
_entity.pdbx_description
1 polymer ?
#
loop_
_entity_poly.entity_id
_entity_poly.type
_entity_poly.pdbx_seq_one_letter_code
_entity_poly.pdbx_strand_id
1 'polypeptide(L)'
;MNGVATVTYVVFNGTNEITSLEGDITKEADATIPCTTVTLSDILSNTAQYESMRVKVEMVEAKDVFTSNDDRSATIVDGDLELSLYNGYGSSTYKEFRVNAYVNVTGYPYMYVKNSTSTPTLKVWTGDIEAVKDDAVNITDAQYGTAYYADAFFMPMGATGYIAESNGNGGITLKETYAEGDLVPAKTALVLNAPKGNYDICLAESDAIAPTNNLLHGTTTEKLTEVEGGTYKYYKLSYNNEGNDLGFYWGSENGAAFINGAHKAYLALDSETLLSQSRGFSLADLAHGVTTGINTTVKSATQSNFIYDLNGRRINSLNGAAKGVYIMNGQKVLVK
;
A
#
# COMPACT_ATOMS: atom_id res chain seq x y z
N MET A 1 -11.94 52.30 -11.07
CA MET A 1 -13.05 52.46 -12.05
C MET A 1 -13.53 51.06 -12.40
N ASN A 2 -14.75 50.73 -12.09
CA ASN A 2 -15.33 49.46 -12.54
C ASN A 2 -15.71 49.61 -13.99
N GLY A 3 -14.93 49.03 -14.90
CA GLY A 3 -15.26 49.00 -16.32
C GLY A 3 -16.39 47.99 -16.58
N VAL A 4 -17.37 48.36 -17.36
CA VAL A 4 -18.38 47.44 -17.87
C VAL A 4 -17.82 46.86 -19.18
N ALA A 5 -17.59 45.54 -19.21
CA ALA A 5 -17.23 44.86 -20.44
C ALA A 5 -18.50 44.34 -21.12
N THR A 6 -18.60 44.53 -22.43
CA THR A 6 -19.66 43.91 -23.24
C THR A 6 -19.19 42.53 -23.67
N VAL A 7 -19.96 41.49 -23.34
CA VAL A 7 -19.66 40.12 -23.74
C VAL A 7 -20.73 39.60 -24.69
N THR A 8 -20.30 38.82 -25.67
CA THR A 8 -21.21 38.02 -26.49
C THR A 8 -21.12 36.57 -25.97
N TYR A 9 -22.23 35.94 -25.74
CA TYR A 9 -22.29 34.54 -25.33
C TYR A 9 -23.16 33.72 -26.28
N VAL A 10 -22.90 32.45 -26.34
CA VAL A 10 -23.72 31.45 -27.03
C VAL A 10 -24.01 30.29 -26.05
N VAL A 11 -25.12 29.62 -26.27
CA VAL A 11 -25.38 28.35 -25.57
C VAL A 11 -24.88 27.23 -26.48
N PHE A 12 -23.82 26.55 -26.04
CA PHE A 12 -23.25 25.41 -26.74
C PHE A 12 -23.38 24.17 -25.89
N ASN A 13 -24.08 23.16 -26.38
CA ASN A 13 -24.35 21.91 -25.65
C ASN A 13 -24.89 22.12 -24.22
N GLY A 14 -25.76 23.11 -24.01
CA GLY A 14 -26.35 23.45 -22.71
C GLY A 14 -25.50 24.37 -21.82
N THR A 15 -24.30 24.71 -22.23
CA THR A 15 -23.38 25.58 -21.47
C THR A 15 -23.37 26.99 -22.05
N ASN A 16 -23.46 28.01 -21.20
CA ASN A 16 -23.24 29.39 -21.60
C ASN A 16 -21.75 29.67 -21.83
N GLU A 17 -21.34 29.92 -23.04
CA GLU A 17 -19.94 30.21 -23.39
C GLU A 17 -19.77 31.66 -23.85
N ILE A 18 -18.77 32.36 -23.30
CA ILE A 18 -18.37 33.68 -23.77
C ILE A 18 -17.55 33.51 -25.03
N THR A 19 -18.04 34.02 -26.13
CA THR A 19 -17.39 33.92 -27.46
C THR A 19 -16.59 35.13 -27.83
N SER A 20 -16.94 36.33 -27.31
CA SER A 20 -16.16 37.54 -27.47
C SER A 20 -16.28 38.46 -26.28
N LEU A 21 -15.24 39.28 -26.10
CA LEU A 21 -15.17 40.32 -25.09
C LEU A 21 -14.76 41.60 -25.80
N GLU A 22 -15.52 42.67 -25.64
CA GLU A 22 -15.17 44.00 -26.17
C GLU A 22 -14.47 44.80 -25.07
N GLY A 23 -13.25 45.27 -25.36
CA GLY A 23 -12.40 46.05 -24.47
C GLY A 23 -11.16 45.33 -24.02
N ASP A 24 -10.20 46.06 -23.47
CA ASP A 24 -8.96 45.52 -22.93
C ASP A 24 -9.20 44.91 -21.51
N ILE A 25 -8.82 43.67 -21.34
CA ILE A 25 -8.77 43.04 -19.99
C ILE A 25 -7.42 43.37 -19.37
N THR A 26 -7.43 44.16 -18.32
CA THR A 26 -6.24 44.38 -17.49
C THR A 26 -6.32 43.53 -16.25
N LYS A 27 -5.28 42.74 -15.99
CA LYS A 27 -5.12 42.01 -14.70
C LYS A 27 -4.80 43.04 -13.61
N GLU A 28 -5.70 43.25 -12.68
CA GLU A 28 -5.49 44.19 -11.57
C GLU A 28 -4.75 43.54 -10.38
N ALA A 29 -5.03 42.27 -10.09
CA ALA A 29 -4.38 41.50 -9.00
C ALA A 29 -4.58 40.01 -9.21
N ASP A 30 -3.74 39.22 -8.54
CA ASP A 30 -4.00 37.79 -8.36
C ASP A 30 -5.09 37.61 -7.28
N ALA A 31 -6.15 36.90 -7.65
CA ALA A 31 -7.21 36.55 -6.72
C ALA A 31 -7.36 35.02 -6.67
N THR A 32 -7.57 34.48 -5.46
CA THR A 32 -7.94 33.06 -5.30
C THR A 32 -9.40 32.92 -5.68
N ILE A 33 -9.71 32.04 -6.65
CA ILE A 33 -11.08 31.68 -6.96
C ILE A 33 -11.65 30.87 -5.80
N PRO A 34 -12.74 31.31 -5.14
CA PRO A 34 -13.36 30.55 -4.10
C PRO A 34 -13.74 29.14 -4.57
N CYS A 35 -13.51 28.14 -3.72
CA CYS A 35 -13.89 26.77 -3.98
C CYS A 35 -14.83 26.30 -2.87
N THR A 36 -15.96 25.72 -3.23
CA THR A 36 -16.98 25.23 -2.30
C THR A 36 -16.98 23.70 -2.32
N THR A 37 -16.81 23.07 -1.15
CA THR A 37 -16.96 21.59 -1.04
C THR A 37 -18.46 21.27 -1.11
N VAL A 38 -18.80 20.29 -1.96
CA VAL A 38 -20.16 19.81 -2.21
C VAL A 38 -20.15 18.29 -2.36
N THR A 39 -21.30 17.63 -2.20
CA THR A 39 -21.44 16.20 -2.48
C THR A 39 -21.81 15.93 -3.94
N LEU A 40 -21.63 14.69 -4.40
CA LEU A 40 -22.17 14.26 -5.70
C LEU A 40 -23.69 14.49 -5.77
N SER A 41 -24.39 14.19 -4.71
CA SER A 41 -25.84 14.38 -4.59
C SER A 41 -26.24 15.83 -4.81
N ASP A 42 -25.49 16.78 -4.25
CA ASP A 42 -25.75 18.22 -4.42
C ASP A 42 -25.64 18.62 -5.90
N ILE A 43 -24.56 18.20 -6.57
CA ILE A 43 -24.35 18.50 -7.99
C ILE A 43 -25.44 17.88 -8.85
N LEU A 44 -25.75 16.59 -8.64
CA LEU A 44 -26.74 15.86 -9.44
C LEU A 44 -28.16 16.43 -9.29
N SER A 45 -28.51 16.86 -8.06
CA SER A 45 -29.84 17.42 -7.77
C SER A 45 -30.00 18.86 -8.22
N ASN A 46 -28.94 19.65 -8.22
CA ASN A 46 -28.99 21.09 -8.42
C ASN A 46 -27.84 21.61 -9.30
N THR A 47 -27.50 20.94 -10.40
CA THR A 47 -26.38 21.32 -11.29
C THR A 47 -26.41 22.80 -11.68
N ALA A 48 -27.59 23.34 -11.98
CA ALA A 48 -27.75 24.73 -12.38
C ALA A 48 -27.37 25.74 -11.27
N GLN A 49 -27.49 25.37 -10.01
CA GLN A 49 -27.08 26.22 -8.88
C GLN A 49 -25.56 26.37 -8.82
N TYR A 50 -24.83 25.31 -9.20
CA TYR A 50 -23.38 25.25 -9.14
C TYR A 50 -22.71 25.56 -10.48
N GLU A 51 -23.50 25.83 -11.53
CA GLU A 51 -22.97 26.16 -12.85
C GLU A 51 -22.00 27.35 -12.77
N SER A 52 -20.82 27.20 -13.36
CA SER A 52 -19.73 28.20 -13.33
C SER A 52 -19.10 28.46 -11.93
N MET A 53 -19.52 27.78 -10.89
CA MET A 53 -18.86 27.81 -9.60
C MET A 53 -17.71 26.79 -9.56
N ARG A 54 -16.59 27.14 -8.93
CA ARG A 54 -15.55 26.17 -8.63
C ARG A 54 -15.96 25.35 -7.41
N VAL A 55 -16.16 24.06 -7.60
CA VAL A 55 -16.55 23.14 -6.52
C VAL A 55 -15.51 22.04 -6.33
N LYS A 56 -15.46 21.46 -5.13
CA LYS A 56 -14.67 20.29 -4.81
C LYS A 56 -15.58 19.18 -4.29
N VAL A 57 -15.43 18.00 -4.86
CA VAL A 57 -16.03 16.77 -4.35
C VAL A 57 -14.91 15.93 -3.74
N GLU A 58 -15.11 15.43 -2.53
CA GLU A 58 -14.09 14.71 -1.77
C GLU A 58 -14.46 13.24 -1.57
N MET A 59 -13.45 12.38 -1.49
CA MET A 59 -13.60 10.94 -1.18
C MET A 59 -14.55 10.22 -2.13
N VAL A 60 -14.42 10.45 -3.43
CA VAL A 60 -15.20 9.74 -4.45
C VAL A 60 -14.34 8.70 -5.15
N GLU A 61 -14.95 7.59 -5.54
CA GLU A 61 -14.26 6.52 -6.26
C GLU A 61 -14.15 6.85 -7.76
N ALA A 62 -13.01 6.59 -8.35
CA ALA A 62 -12.80 6.64 -9.79
C ALA A 62 -13.31 5.35 -10.45
N LYS A 63 -14.50 5.37 -11.03
CA LYS A 63 -15.09 4.23 -11.75
C LYS A 63 -14.48 4.05 -13.13
N ASP A 64 -14.18 5.15 -13.80
CA ASP A 64 -13.55 5.22 -15.12
C ASP A 64 -12.59 6.41 -15.15
N VAL A 65 -11.50 6.29 -15.90
CA VAL A 65 -10.39 7.24 -15.86
C VAL A 65 -9.96 7.68 -17.26
N PHE A 66 -9.28 8.82 -17.34
CA PHE A 66 -8.68 9.28 -18.61
C PHE A 66 -7.47 8.40 -18.94
N THR A 67 -7.54 7.65 -20.03
CA THR A 67 -6.50 6.69 -20.45
C THR A 67 -5.43 7.31 -21.34
N SER A 68 -5.71 8.48 -21.91
CA SER A 68 -4.79 9.21 -22.78
C SER A 68 -5.06 10.72 -22.74
N ASN A 69 -4.16 11.51 -23.34
CA ASN A 69 -4.34 12.95 -23.46
C ASN A 69 -5.55 13.35 -24.33
N ASP A 70 -5.98 12.47 -25.23
CA ASP A 70 -7.13 12.70 -26.12
C ASP A 70 -8.43 12.23 -25.50
N ASP A 71 -8.37 11.49 -24.41
CA ASP A 71 -9.54 11.04 -23.68
C ASP A 71 -10.18 12.20 -22.92
N ARG A 72 -11.46 12.40 -23.17
CA ARG A 72 -12.21 13.56 -22.68
C ARG A 72 -13.18 13.23 -21.57
N SER A 73 -13.44 11.97 -21.32
CA SER A 73 -14.46 11.52 -20.35
C SER A 73 -13.91 10.52 -19.37
N ALA A 74 -14.39 10.65 -18.14
CA ALA A 74 -14.19 9.72 -17.04
C ALA A 74 -15.44 9.74 -16.16
N THR A 75 -15.51 8.89 -15.16
CA THR A 75 -16.66 8.78 -14.25
C THR A 75 -16.17 8.61 -12.81
N ILE A 76 -16.79 9.38 -11.92
CA ILE A 76 -16.62 9.21 -10.47
C ILE A 76 -17.95 8.77 -9.85
N VAL A 77 -17.86 8.04 -8.73
CA VAL A 77 -19.04 7.50 -8.03
C VAL A 77 -18.95 7.71 -6.52
N ASP A 78 -20.12 7.77 -5.90
CA ASP A 78 -20.29 7.76 -4.45
C ASP A 78 -21.52 6.86 -4.16
N GLY A 79 -21.26 5.61 -3.79
CA GLY A 79 -22.29 4.57 -3.74
C GLY A 79 -22.95 4.38 -5.11
N ASP A 80 -24.28 4.53 -5.15
CA ASP A 80 -25.06 4.39 -6.40
C ASP A 80 -25.08 5.66 -7.28
N LEU A 81 -24.47 6.75 -6.83
CA LEU A 81 -24.44 8.03 -7.55
C LEU A 81 -23.27 8.07 -8.51
N GLU A 82 -23.52 8.48 -9.75
CA GLU A 82 -22.49 8.60 -10.80
C GLU A 82 -22.45 10.03 -11.35
N LEU A 83 -21.26 10.59 -11.51
CA LEU A 83 -21.05 11.89 -12.13
C LEU A 83 -19.99 11.77 -13.24
N SER A 84 -20.34 12.23 -14.44
CA SER A 84 -19.38 12.32 -15.56
C SER A 84 -18.40 13.44 -15.33
N LEU A 85 -17.12 13.16 -15.62
CA LEU A 85 -16.07 14.16 -15.72
C LEU A 85 -15.79 14.47 -17.19
N TYR A 86 -15.49 15.73 -17.49
CA TYR A 86 -15.03 16.15 -18.81
C TYR A 86 -13.71 16.90 -18.72
N ASN A 87 -12.66 16.36 -19.35
CA ASN A 87 -11.37 17.00 -19.47
C ASN A 87 -11.39 18.00 -20.62
N GLY A 88 -11.65 19.26 -20.31
CA GLY A 88 -11.87 20.32 -21.31
C GLY A 88 -10.64 20.65 -22.17
N TYR A 89 -9.42 20.41 -21.68
CA TYR A 89 -8.21 20.93 -22.31
C TYR A 89 -7.16 19.87 -22.66
N GLY A 90 -7.47 18.59 -22.42
CA GLY A 90 -6.59 17.48 -22.79
C GLY A 90 -5.15 17.78 -22.55
N SER A 91 -4.61 17.44 -21.46
CA SER A 91 -3.21 17.11 -21.27
C SER A 91 -2.94 16.73 -19.83
N SER A 92 -2.05 15.87 -19.73
CA SER A 92 -1.35 15.26 -18.63
C SER A 92 -2.00 14.01 -18.06
N THR A 93 -1.16 13.04 -18.02
CA THR A 93 -1.35 11.79 -17.31
C THR A 93 -1.63 12.09 -15.85
N TYR A 94 -2.85 11.85 -15.43
CA TYR A 94 -3.22 11.80 -14.01
C TYR A 94 -2.66 10.50 -13.43
N LYS A 95 -1.39 10.51 -13.00
CA LYS A 95 -0.68 9.30 -12.55
C LYS A 95 -1.35 8.60 -11.38
N GLU A 96 -2.07 9.36 -10.57
CA GLU A 96 -2.74 8.88 -9.35
C GLU A 96 -4.25 8.67 -9.58
N PHE A 97 -4.78 9.02 -10.76
CA PHE A 97 -6.17 8.80 -11.15
C PHE A 97 -6.29 7.42 -11.79
N ARG A 98 -6.58 6.41 -10.98
CA ARG A 98 -6.70 5.00 -11.37
C ARG A 98 -8.10 4.51 -11.06
N VAL A 99 -8.57 3.53 -11.80
CA VAL A 99 -9.83 2.86 -11.50
C VAL A 99 -9.78 2.30 -10.07
N ASN A 100 -10.85 2.49 -9.32
CA ASN A 100 -11.04 2.18 -7.91
C ASN A 100 -10.25 3.09 -6.93
N ALA A 101 -9.47 4.08 -7.40
CA ALA A 101 -8.83 5.03 -6.48
C ALA A 101 -9.87 5.95 -5.85
N TYR A 102 -9.73 6.24 -4.55
CA TYR A 102 -10.41 7.38 -3.95
C TYR A 102 -9.69 8.67 -4.34
N VAL A 103 -10.48 9.64 -4.81
CA VAL A 103 -9.97 10.92 -5.30
C VAL A 103 -10.78 12.08 -4.75
N ASN A 104 -10.12 13.24 -4.65
CA ASN A 104 -10.75 14.54 -4.52
C ASN A 104 -10.74 15.21 -5.88
N VAL A 105 -11.90 15.66 -6.34
CA VAL A 105 -12.04 16.26 -7.67
C VAL A 105 -12.53 17.70 -7.55
N THR A 106 -11.76 18.63 -8.11
CA THR A 106 -12.15 20.04 -8.23
C THR A 106 -12.56 20.34 -9.67
N GLY A 107 -13.64 21.09 -9.84
CA GLY A 107 -14.10 21.38 -11.20
C GLY A 107 -15.25 22.38 -11.24
N TYR A 108 -15.85 22.48 -12.41
CA TYR A 108 -16.97 23.39 -12.69
C TYR A 108 -18.15 22.58 -13.20
N PRO A 109 -19.24 22.44 -12.42
CA PRO A 109 -20.46 21.73 -12.85
C PRO A 109 -21.14 22.45 -14.02
N TYR A 110 -21.69 21.68 -14.94
CA TYR A 110 -22.53 22.18 -16.02
C TYR A 110 -23.45 21.06 -16.54
N MET A 111 -24.52 21.46 -17.23
CA MET A 111 -25.41 20.53 -17.93
C MET A 111 -24.92 20.30 -19.35
N TYR A 112 -24.36 19.14 -19.60
CA TYR A 112 -24.01 18.75 -20.97
C TYR A 112 -25.25 18.28 -21.72
N VAL A 113 -25.57 18.91 -22.86
CA VAL A 113 -26.73 18.57 -23.68
C VAL A 113 -26.29 17.98 -25.01
N LYS A 114 -26.68 16.73 -25.26
CA LYS A 114 -26.45 16.04 -26.53
C LYS A 114 -27.74 15.32 -26.96
N ASN A 115 -28.17 15.56 -28.23
CA ASN A 115 -29.36 14.91 -28.78
C ASN A 115 -30.60 14.99 -27.84
N SER A 116 -30.84 16.18 -27.29
CA SER A 116 -31.92 16.47 -26.33
C SER A 116 -31.83 15.74 -24.97
N THR A 117 -30.73 15.06 -24.69
CA THR A 117 -30.45 14.48 -23.37
C THR A 117 -29.52 15.43 -22.60
N SER A 118 -29.93 15.79 -21.38
CA SER A 118 -29.16 16.63 -20.48
C SER A 118 -28.48 15.75 -19.43
N THR A 119 -27.17 15.88 -19.26
CA THR A 119 -26.38 15.08 -18.32
C THR A 119 -25.55 16.02 -17.42
N PRO A 120 -25.70 15.96 -16.09
CA PRO A 120 -24.81 16.65 -15.17
C PRO A 120 -23.37 16.21 -15.43
N THR A 121 -22.48 17.14 -15.54
CA THR A 121 -21.06 16.89 -15.86
C THR A 121 -20.20 17.86 -15.09
N LEU A 122 -19.03 17.39 -14.64
CA LEU A 122 -18.02 18.22 -13.98
C LEU A 122 -16.85 18.44 -14.93
N LYS A 123 -16.62 19.69 -15.33
CA LYS A 123 -15.48 20.06 -16.17
C LYS A 123 -14.25 20.22 -15.29
N VAL A 124 -13.21 19.47 -15.61
CA VAL A 124 -11.96 19.40 -14.84
C VAL A 124 -10.75 19.80 -15.69
N TRP A 125 -9.67 20.20 -15.04
CA TRP A 125 -8.37 20.47 -15.64
C TRP A 125 -7.28 19.66 -14.99
N THR A 126 -6.10 19.71 -15.57
CA THR A 126 -4.88 19.17 -14.98
C THR A 126 -4.65 19.70 -13.56
N GLY A 127 -4.41 18.81 -12.62
CA GLY A 127 -4.20 19.15 -11.20
C GLY A 127 -5.47 19.34 -10.37
N ASP A 128 -6.63 19.18 -11.01
CA ASP A 128 -7.92 19.24 -10.31
C ASP A 128 -8.36 17.88 -9.72
N ILE A 129 -7.62 16.80 -10.00
CA ILE A 129 -7.86 15.46 -9.45
C ILE A 129 -6.66 15.07 -8.62
N GLU A 130 -6.91 14.80 -7.35
CA GLU A 130 -5.90 14.43 -6.34
C GLU A 130 -6.28 13.10 -5.72
N ALA A 131 -5.35 12.13 -5.67
CA ALA A 131 -5.59 10.89 -4.93
C ALA A 131 -5.75 11.18 -3.44
N VAL A 132 -6.69 10.51 -2.79
CA VAL A 132 -6.82 10.52 -1.34
C VAL A 132 -5.72 9.64 -0.75
N LYS A 133 -4.99 10.18 0.22
CA LYS A 133 -3.84 9.52 0.84
C LYS A 133 -4.06 9.36 2.33
N ASP A 134 -3.56 8.27 2.87
CA ASP A 134 -3.39 8.04 4.30
C ASP A 134 -1.93 8.28 4.70
N ASP A 135 -1.58 8.06 5.96
CA ASP A 135 -0.23 8.24 6.47
C ASP A 135 0.79 7.43 5.68
N ALA A 136 1.84 8.10 5.23
CA ALA A 136 2.89 7.48 4.43
C ALA A 136 3.72 6.46 5.21
N VAL A 137 4.20 5.42 4.53
CA VAL A 137 5.17 4.49 5.10
C VAL A 137 6.58 5.04 4.93
N ASN A 138 7.28 5.26 6.03
CA ASN A 138 8.70 5.63 6.02
C ASN A 138 9.55 4.35 6.01
N ILE A 139 10.36 4.17 4.98
CA ILE A 139 11.35 3.10 4.83
C ILE A 139 12.74 3.68 5.10
N THR A 140 13.44 3.09 6.06
CA THR A 140 14.78 3.50 6.47
C THR A 140 15.87 2.78 5.66
N ASP A 141 17.14 2.94 6.05
CA ASP A 141 18.26 2.18 5.46
C ASP A 141 18.13 0.65 5.61
N ALA A 142 17.23 0.19 6.47
CA ALA A 142 16.86 -1.23 6.59
C ALA A 142 16.17 -1.78 5.33
N GLN A 143 15.64 -0.91 4.45
CA GLN A 143 14.88 -1.25 3.23
C GLN A 143 13.59 -2.06 3.49
N TYR A 144 13.19 -2.22 4.73
CA TYR A 144 11.98 -2.91 5.14
C TYR A 144 11.18 -2.06 6.13
N GLY A 145 9.87 -2.19 6.03
CA GLY A 145 8.91 -1.62 6.96
C GLY A 145 7.68 -2.49 7.08
N THR A 146 6.68 -2.05 7.83
CA THR A 146 5.40 -2.74 7.92
C THR A 146 4.26 -1.77 7.65
N ALA A 147 3.15 -2.27 7.11
CA ALA A 147 1.96 -1.50 6.79
C ALA A 147 0.68 -2.23 7.21
N TYR A 148 -0.31 -1.46 7.65
CA TYR A 148 -1.67 -1.92 7.93
C TYR A 148 -2.64 -0.74 7.90
N TYR A 149 -3.61 -0.75 6.98
CA TYR A 149 -4.59 0.32 6.81
C TYR A 149 -6.01 -0.22 6.93
N ALA A 150 -6.93 0.64 7.36
CA ALA A 150 -8.35 0.29 7.50
C ALA A 150 -9.01 0.06 6.14
N ASP A 151 -8.58 0.84 5.15
CA ASP A 151 -9.09 0.85 3.79
C ASP A 151 -8.14 0.10 2.84
N ALA A 152 -8.64 -0.27 1.67
CA ALA A 152 -7.80 -0.76 0.60
C ALA A 152 -6.91 0.36 0.06
N PHE A 153 -5.77 0.01 -0.52
CA PHE A 153 -4.83 0.96 -1.07
C PHE A 153 -4.03 0.37 -2.23
N PHE A 154 -3.44 1.22 -3.04
CA PHE A 154 -2.49 0.78 -4.05
C PHE A 154 -1.09 0.63 -3.47
N MET A 155 -0.45 -0.52 -3.75
CA MET A 155 0.96 -0.72 -3.41
C MET A 155 1.80 0.40 -4.03
N PRO A 156 2.59 1.14 -3.23
CA PRO A 156 3.38 2.25 -3.74
C PRO A 156 4.38 1.82 -4.81
N MET A 157 4.66 2.72 -5.75
CA MET A 157 5.67 2.50 -6.78
C MET A 157 7.05 2.29 -6.16
N GLY A 158 7.77 1.28 -6.62
CA GLY A 158 9.07 0.88 -6.08
C GLY A 158 9.01 0.06 -4.79
N ALA A 159 7.80 -0.31 -4.32
CA ALA A 159 7.61 -1.16 -3.15
C ALA A 159 7.03 -2.52 -3.52
N THR A 160 7.39 -3.53 -2.75
CA THR A 160 6.86 -4.90 -2.83
C THR A 160 6.29 -5.29 -1.47
N GLY A 161 5.09 -5.89 -1.46
CA GLY A 161 4.37 -6.31 -0.26
C GLY A 161 4.43 -7.82 -0.04
N TYR A 162 4.73 -8.22 1.19
CA TYR A 162 4.83 -9.61 1.63
C TYR A 162 3.83 -9.90 2.74
N ILE A 163 3.21 -11.08 2.71
CA ILE A 163 2.50 -11.66 3.85
C ILE A 163 3.36 -12.73 4.51
N ALA A 164 3.08 -13.05 5.77
CA ALA A 164 3.66 -14.20 6.44
C ALA A 164 2.65 -15.35 6.44
N GLU A 165 3.01 -16.51 5.92
CA GLU A 165 2.13 -17.66 5.87
C GLU A 165 2.81 -18.94 6.39
N SER A 166 2.00 -19.93 6.80
CA SER A 166 2.52 -21.26 7.13
C SER A 166 3.06 -21.93 5.87
N ASN A 167 4.26 -22.50 5.95
CA ASN A 167 4.87 -23.25 4.85
C ASN A 167 4.38 -24.71 4.74
N GLY A 168 3.37 -25.09 5.51
CA GLY A 168 2.79 -26.43 5.50
C GLY A 168 3.62 -27.51 6.24
N ASN A 169 4.87 -27.20 6.64
CA ASN A 169 5.79 -28.11 7.33
C ASN A 169 6.03 -27.70 8.80
N GLY A 170 5.06 -27.01 9.40
CA GLY A 170 5.17 -26.48 10.77
C GLY A 170 6.10 -25.27 10.86
N GLY A 171 6.38 -24.59 9.76
CA GLY A 171 7.19 -23.40 9.67
C GLY A 171 6.42 -22.21 9.10
N ILE A 172 7.07 -21.06 8.99
CA ILE A 172 6.56 -19.83 8.40
C ILE A 172 7.50 -19.33 7.31
N THR A 173 6.93 -18.60 6.34
CA THR A 173 7.67 -17.94 5.27
C THR A 173 7.06 -16.59 4.94
N LEU A 174 7.87 -15.64 4.50
CA LEU A 174 7.42 -14.42 3.85
C LEU A 174 7.20 -14.71 2.37
N LYS A 175 5.98 -14.48 1.92
CA LYS A 175 5.57 -14.67 0.54
C LYS A 175 5.31 -13.32 -0.11
N GLU A 176 6.00 -13.05 -1.20
CA GLU A 176 5.68 -11.93 -2.07
C GLU A 176 4.25 -12.07 -2.59
N THR A 177 3.42 -11.07 -2.36
CA THR A 177 1.99 -11.13 -2.65
C THR A 177 1.52 -9.95 -3.48
N TYR A 178 2.11 -8.77 -3.27
CA TYR A 178 1.72 -7.54 -3.95
C TYR A 178 2.93 -6.86 -4.56
N ALA A 179 2.91 -6.70 -5.89
CA ALA A 179 3.88 -5.89 -6.63
C ALA A 179 3.47 -4.40 -6.60
N GLU A 180 4.38 -3.52 -7.04
CA GLU A 180 4.07 -2.10 -7.21
C GLU A 180 2.81 -1.89 -8.05
N GLY A 181 1.93 -1.02 -7.59
CA GLY A 181 0.67 -0.70 -8.28
C GLY A 181 -0.47 -1.69 -8.07
N ASP A 182 -0.24 -2.84 -7.43
CA ASP A 182 -1.30 -3.78 -7.10
C ASP A 182 -2.26 -3.20 -6.06
N LEU A 183 -3.53 -3.58 -6.17
CA LEU A 183 -4.56 -3.23 -5.19
C LEU A 183 -4.45 -4.16 -3.98
N VAL A 184 -4.18 -3.59 -2.82
CA VAL A 184 -4.10 -4.29 -1.53
C VAL A 184 -5.45 -4.18 -0.83
N PRO A 185 -6.10 -5.30 -0.48
CA PRO A 185 -7.38 -5.27 0.23
C PRO A 185 -7.28 -4.57 1.58
N ALA A 186 -8.39 -3.98 2.01
CA ALA A 186 -8.54 -3.40 3.34
C ALA A 186 -8.06 -4.36 4.44
N LYS A 187 -7.46 -3.83 5.50
CA LYS A 187 -7.01 -4.59 6.68
C LYS A 187 -6.02 -5.72 6.36
N THR A 188 -5.25 -5.57 5.29
CA THR A 188 -4.15 -6.50 4.97
C THR A 188 -2.87 -6.04 5.66
N ALA A 189 -2.36 -6.86 6.56
CA ALA A 189 -1.08 -6.60 7.22
C ALA A 189 0.09 -7.06 6.35
N LEU A 190 1.09 -6.21 6.14
CA LEU A 190 2.20 -6.45 5.21
C LEU A 190 3.56 -6.14 5.82
N VAL A 191 4.58 -6.86 5.37
CA VAL A 191 5.95 -6.37 5.31
C VAL A 191 6.14 -5.71 3.95
N LEU A 192 6.70 -4.51 3.94
CA LEU A 192 7.07 -3.79 2.72
C LEU A 192 8.59 -3.87 2.54
N ASN A 193 9.03 -4.16 1.34
CA ASN A 193 10.41 -4.00 0.90
C ASN A 193 10.48 -2.90 -0.16
N ALA A 194 11.29 -1.89 0.09
CA ALA A 194 11.51 -0.77 -0.82
C ALA A 194 12.82 -0.05 -0.50
N PRO A 195 13.42 0.70 -1.44
CA PRO A 195 14.49 1.64 -1.15
C PRO A 195 14.11 2.62 -0.03
N LYS A 196 15.11 3.20 0.65
CA LYS A 196 14.89 4.25 1.64
C LYS A 196 14.08 5.41 1.06
N GLY A 197 12.99 5.80 1.74
CA GLY A 197 12.11 6.89 1.29
C GLY A 197 10.79 6.93 2.05
N ASN A 198 9.97 7.92 1.71
CA ASN A 198 8.58 8.02 2.13
C ASN A 198 7.69 7.55 0.97
N TYR A 199 6.75 6.67 1.27
CA TYR A 199 5.85 6.06 0.31
C TYR A 199 4.41 6.44 0.65
N ASP A 200 3.81 7.27 -0.18
CA ASP A 200 2.41 7.68 -0.06
C ASP A 200 1.49 6.46 -0.23
N ILE A 201 0.48 6.38 0.62
CA ILE A 201 -0.56 5.34 0.56
C ILE A 201 -1.79 5.95 -0.07
N CYS A 202 -2.01 5.67 -1.35
CA CYS A 202 -3.20 6.11 -2.08
C CYS A 202 -4.35 5.14 -1.81
N LEU A 203 -5.40 5.65 -1.18
CA LEU A 203 -6.58 4.85 -0.80
C LEU A 203 -7.39 4.43 -2.02
N ALA A 204 -8.10 3.31 -1.88
CA ALA A 204 -8.90 2.73 -2.95
C ALA A 204 -10.12 2.00 -2.41
N GLU A 205 -11.12 1.79 -3.29
CA GLU A 205 -12.23 0.88 -3.04
C GLU A 205 -11.85 -0.54 -3.46
N SER A 206 -12.26 -1.53 -2.67
CA SER A 206 -12.05 -2.94 -3.03
C SER A 206 -12.98 -3.87 -2.26
N ASP A 207 -13.67 -4.72 -2.98
CA ASP A 207 -14.44 -5.85 -2.42
C ASP A 207 -13.54 -7.07 -2.09
N ALA A 208 -12.26 -7.01 -2.43
CA ALA A 208 -11.34 -8.10 -2.16
C ALA A 208 -11.11 -8.27 -0.65
N ILE A 209 -11.07 -9.52 -0.22
CA ILE A 209 -10.88 -9.88 1.19
C ILE A 209 -9.39 -10.06 1.46
N ALA A 210 -8.91 -9.55 2.60
CA ALA A 210 -7.55 -9.77 3.07
C ALA A 210 -7.21 -11.28 3.14
N PRO A 211 -5.99 -11.70 2.80
CA PRO A 211 -5.58 -13.10 2.84
C PRO A 211 -5.78 -13.71 4.24
N THR A 212 -6.63 -14.74 4.35
CA THR A 212 -6.99 -15.38 5.62
C THR A 212 -5.87 -16.24 6.23
N ASN A 213 -4.87 -16.61 5.42
CA ASN A 213 -3.69 -17.37 5.83
C ASN A 213 -2.50 -16.47 6.27
N ASN A 214 -2.71 -15.15 6.33
CA ASN A 214 -1.68 -14.22 6.75
C ASN A 214 -1.52 -14.26 8.28
N LEU A 215 -0.33 -14.56 8.75
CA LEU A 215 0.05 -14.57 10.17
C LEU A 215 0.44 -13.18 10.70
N LEU A 216 0.51 -12.18 9.80
CA LEU A 216 0.67 -10.80 10.19
C LEU A 216 -0.68 -10.21 10.61
N HIS A 217 -0.65 -9.42 11.66
CA HIS A 217 -1.75 -8.61 12.16
C HIS A 217 -1.31 -7.15 12.20
N GLY A 218 -2.23 -6.21 12.37
CA GLY A 218 -1.87 -4.80 12.37
C GLY A 218 -2.76 -3.94 13.23
N THR A 219 -2.33 -2.69 13.39
CA THR A 219 -3.05 -1.66 14.14
C THR A 219 -3.16 -0.40 13.29
N THR A 220 -4.37 0.14 13.15
CA THR A 220 -4.61 1.43 12.47
C THR A 220 -4.30 2.62 13.35
N THR A 221 -4.29 2.41 14.66
CA THR A 221 -3.90 3.41 15.67
C THR A 221 -2.90 2.79 16.62
N GLU A 222 -2.15 3.60 17.36
CA GLU A 222 -1.27 3.09 18.40
C GLU A 222 -2.07 2.39 19.49
N LYS A 223 -1.87 1.08 19.67
CA LYS A 223 -2.55 0.26 20.68
C LYS A 223 -1.78 -1.02 21.01
N LEU A 224 -2.21 -1.70 22.07
CA LEU A 224 -1.67 -3.00 22.47
C LEU A 224 -1.95 -4.04 21.37
N THR A 225 -0.95 -4.89 21.09
CA THR A 225 -1.11 -6.02 20.16
C THR A 225 -2.10 -7.03 20.73
N GLU A 226 -3.03 -7.49 19.90
CA GLU A 226 -4.11 -8.39 20.28
C GLU A 226 -4.53 -9.24 19.08
N VAL A 227 -4.81 -10.52 19.33
CA VAL A 227 -5.46 -11.43 18.40
C VAL A 227 -6.54 -12.18 19.15
N GLU A 228 -7.76 -12.13 18.64
CA GLU A 228 -8.91 -12.81 19.27
C GLU A 228 -8.79 -14.33 19.17
N GLY A 229 -9.36 -15.02 20.15
CA GLY A 229 -9.61 -16.46 20.10
C GLY A 229 -8.45 -17.37 20.50
N GLY A 230 -7.38 -16.85 21.11
CA GLY A 230 -6.26 -17.68 21.54
C GLY A 230 -5.22 -16.97 22.40
N THR A 231 -4.17 -17.66 22.73
CA THR A 231 -2.99 -17.12 23.41
C THR A 231 -1.86 -17.04 22.41
N TYR A 232 -1.30 -15.85 22.20
CA TYR A 232 -0.31 -15.59 21.17
C TYR A 232 0.99 -15.06 21.74
N LYS A 233 2.08 -15.30 21.01
CA LYS A 233 3.36 -14.61 21.14
C LYS A 233 3.47 -13.58 20.02
N TYR A 234 3.88 -12.36 20.39
CA TYR A 234 3.89 -11.21 19.50
C TYR A 234 5.31 -10.77 19.16
N TYR A 235 5.55 -10.55 17.87
CA TYR A 235 6.86 -10.21 17.32
C TYR A 235 6.77 -8.90 16.55
N LYS A 236 7.76 -8.05 16.77
CA LYS A 236 7.91 -6.75 16.10
C LYS A 236 9.01 -6.84 15.05
N LEU A 237 8.81 -6.20 13.91
CA LEU A 237 9.89 -6.00 12.93
C LEU A 237 10.92 -5.05 13.53
N SER A 238 12.11 -5.54 13.80
CA SER A 238 13.21 -4.80 14.42
C SER A 238 14.55 -5.50 14.16
N TYR A 239 15.63 -4.82 14.49
CA TYR A 239 16.92 -5.51 14.61
C TYR A 239 16.94 -6.38 15.88
N ASN A 240 17.74 -7.46 15.82
CA ASN A 240 18.04 -8.27 16.99
C ASN A 240 18.79 -7.44 18.06
N ASN A 241 18.98 -8.03 19.26
CA ASN A 241 19.66 -7.32 20.36
C ASN A 241 21.11 -6.94 20.05
N GLU A 242 21.74 -7.59 19.08
CA GLU A 242 23.10 -7.28 18.61
C GLU A 242 23.09 -6.16 17.53
N GLY A 243 21.91 -5.76 17.04
CA GLY A 243 21.74 -4.68 16.05
C GLY A 243 22.20 -5.02 14.64
N ASN A 244 22.43 -6.29 14.32
CA ASN A 244 23.02 -6.74 13.05
C ASN A 244 22.13 -7.62 12.19
N ASP A 245 20.96 -8.01 12.67
CA ASP A 245 20.04 -8.89 11.96
C ASP A 245 18.60 -8.36 12.06
N LEU A 246 18.02 -8.02 10.92
CA LEU A 246 16.66 -7.51 10.81
C LEU A 246 15.68 -8.69 10.74
N GLY A 247 14.61 -8.62 11.52
CA GLY A 247 13.63 -9.69 11.57
C GLY A 247 12.45 -9.40 12.48
N PHE A 248 11.64 -10.40 12.70
CA PHE A 248 10.57 -10.36 13.68
C PHE A 248 11.08 -10.91 15.02
N TYR A 249 11.23 -10.04 16.00
CA TYR A 249 11.70 -10.41 17.36
C TYR A 249 10.63 -10.07 18.38
N TRP A 250 10.63 -10.75 19.52
CA TRP A 250 9.69 -10.47 20.61
C TRP A 250 9.63 -8.97 20.89
N GLY A 251 8.43 -8.40 20.78
CA GLY A 251 8.22 -6.97 21.02
C GLY A 251 8.23 -6.60 22.51
N SER A 252 8.06 -7.61 23.38
CA SER A 252 8.11 -7.49 24.84
C SER A 252 8.66 -8.79 25.43
N GLU A 253 8.93 -8.80 26.74
CA GLU A 253 9.48 -9.96 27.44
C GLU A 253 8.60 -11.21 27.24
N ASN A 254 9.24 -12.33 26.94
CA ASN A 254 8.58 -13.62 26.68
C ASN A 254 7.52 -13.60 25.57
N GLY A 255 7.60 -12.64 24.61
CA GLY A 255 6.64 -12.49 23.54
C GLY A 255 5.28 -11.98 24.00
N ALA A 256 5.20 -11.34 25.15
CA ALA A 256 3.97 -10.69 25.63
C ALA A 256 3.52 -9.58 24.69
N ALA A 257 2.25 -9.16 24.81
CA ALA A 257 1.72 -8.03 24.06
C ALA A 257 2.53 -6.75 24.30
N PHE A 258 2.64 -5.92 23.27
CA PHE A 258 3.35 -4.65 23.30
C PHE A 258 2.54 -3.56 22.59
N ILE A 259 2.85 -2.29 22.86
CA ILE A 259 2.23 -1.18 22.15
C ILE A 259 2.80 -1.14 20.73
N ASN A 260 1.96 -1.40 19.74
CA ASN A 260 2.27 -1.28 18.32
C ASN A 260 1.85 0.10 17.82
N GLY A 261 2.67 0.72 16.98
CA GLY A 261 2.37 2.05 16.43
C GLY A 261 1.21 2.02 15.43
N ALA A 262 0.67 3.19 15.10
CA ALA A 262 -0.33 3.35 14.06
C ALA A 262 0.21 2.85 12.70
N HIS A 263 -0.66 2.27 11.90
CA HIS A 263 -0.39 1.75 10.56
C HIS A 263 0.79 0.76 10.48
N LYS A 264 1.02 0.00 11.57
CA LYS A 264 2.11 -0.99 11.65
C LYS A 264 1.56 -2.40 11.73
N ALA A 265 2.27 -3.33 11.08
CA ALA A 265 2.01 -4.75 11.24
C ALA A 265 3.01 -5.40 12.23
N TYR A 266 2.57 -6.51 12.81
CA TYR A 266 3.33 -7.38 13.70
C TYR A 266 3.01 -8.83 13.37
N LEU A 267 3.93 -9.75 13.69
CA LEU A 267 3.69 -11.18 13.57
C LEU A 267 3.10 -11.70 14.88
N ALA A 268 2.05 -12.53 14.80
CA ALA A 268 1.49 -13.23 15.95
C ALA A 268 1.48 -14.74 15.69
N LEU A 269 2.04 -15.50 16.63
CA LEU A 269 2.08 -16.95 16.57
C LEU A 269 1.38 -17.55 17.79
N ASP A 270 0.54 -18.56 17.55
CA ASP A 270 -0.09 -19.29 18.61
C ASP A 270 0.97 -19.81 19.61
N SER A 271 0.78 -19.52 20.89
CA SER A 271 1.75 -19.81 21.95
C SER A 271 1.97 -21.31 22.19
N GLU A 272 1.07 -22.16 21.70
CA GLU A 272 1.20 -23.62 21.79
C GLU A 272 2.07 -24.24 20.70
N THR A 273 2.43 -23.43 19.67
CA THR A 273 3.31 -23.89 18.60
C THR A 273 4.78 -23.89 19.01
N LEU A 274 5.57 -24.83 18.47
CA LEU A 274 7.01 -24.86 18.72
C LEU A 274 7.72 -23.59 18.18
N LEU A 275 7.21 -23.00 17.11
CA LEU A 275 7.74 -21.76 16.55
C LEU A 275 7.66 -20.59 17.53
N SER A 276 6.57 -20.50 18.28
CA SER A 276 6.37 -19.42 19.26
C SER A 276 7.36 -19.44 20.43
N GLN A 277 8.11 -20.52 20.61
CA GLN A 277 9.19 -20.62 21.60
C GLN A 277 10.48 -19.91 21.13
N SER A 278 10.61 -19.61 19.83
CA SER A 278 11.71 -18.81 19.31
C SER A 278 11.58 -17.35 19.75
N ARG A 279 12.70 -16.73 20.11
CA ARG A 279 12.74 -15.30 20.44
C ARG A 279 12.64 -14.38 19.21
N GLY A 280 12.84 -14.94 18.01
CA GLY A 280 12.74 -14.18 16.77
C GLY A 280 13.11 -15.00 15.54
N PHE A 281 12.88 -14.39 14.40
CA PHE A 281 13.09 -14.94 13.07
C PHE A 281 13.71 -13.84 12.21
N SER A 282 14.89 -14.08 11.63
CA SER A 282 15.49 -13.13 10.70
C SER A 282 14.66 -13.05 9.40
N LEU A 283 14.69 -11.91 8.70
CA LEU A 283 14.06 -11.82 7.38
C LEU A 283 14.71 -12.77 6.39
N ALA A 284 16.01 -13.01 6.50
CA ALA A 284 16.72 -13.97 5.66
C ALA A 284 16.20 -15.40 5.86
N ASP A 285 15.97 -15.80 7.10
CA ASP A 285 15.39 -17.12 7.41
C ASP A 285 13.95 -17.21 6.88
N LEU A 286 13.13 -16.18 7.10
CA LEU A 286 11.73 -16.14 6.66
C LEU A 286 11.60 -16.19 5.13
N ALA A 287 12.52 -15.60 4.38
CA ALA A 287 12.54 -15.67 2.92
C ALA A 287 12.77 -17.11 2.40
N HIS A 288 13.43 -17.97 3.17
CA HIS A 288 13.70 -19.36 2.81
C HIS A 288 12.75 -20.35 3.48
N GLY A 289 11.87 -19.87 4.36
CA GLY A 289 10.94 -20.68 5.15
C GLY A 289 11.58 -21.25 6.41
N VAL A 290 11.12 -20.80 7.57
CA VAL A 290 11.54 -21.31 8.88
C VAL A 290 10.76 -22.58 9.21
N THR A 291 11.45 -23.62 9.63
CA THR A 291 10.84 -24.87 10.12
C THR A 291 11.16 -25.09 11.60
N THR A 292 10.35 -25.91 12.29
CA THR A 292 10.55 -26.29 13.70
C THR A 292 11.76 -27.22 13.93
N GLY A 293 12.44 -27.64 12.85
CA GLY A 293 13.71 -28.37 12.98
C GLY A 293 14.78 -27.44 13.54
N ILE A 294 15.72 -28.00 14.33
CA ILE A 294 16.90 -27.27 14.78
C ILE A 294 17.64 -26.78 13.54
N ASN A 295 17.34 -25.53 13.13
CA ASN A 295 18.23 -24.83 12.23
C ASN A 295 19.44 -24.45 13.06
N THR A 296 20.42 -25.34 13.06
CA THR A 296 21.79 -24.88 13.32
C THR A 296 21.99 -23.70 12.36
N THR A 297 22.13 -22.51 12.93
CA THR A 297 22.72 -21.37 12.24
C THR A 297 24.01 -21.88 11.60
N VAL A 298 23.90 -22.23 10.32
CA VAL A 298 25.08 -22.32 9.49
C VAL A 298 25.49 -20.86 9.26
N LYS A 299 26.13 -20.24 10.26
CA LYS A 299 27.10 -19.18 9.96
C LYS A 299 27.83 -19.73 8.75
N SER A 300 27.93 -18.96 7.67
CA SER A 300 28.91 -19.21 6.61
C SER A 300 30.27 -19.36 7.27
N ALA A 301 30.47 -20.52 7.83
CA ALA A 301 31.78 -20.96 8.25
C ALA A 301 32.49 -21.18 6.93
N THR A 302 33.47 -20.34 6.61
CA THR A 302 34.64 -20.76 5.85
C THR A 302 34.73 -22.26 6.01
N GLN A 303 34.63 -23.00 4.88
CA GLN A 303 34.64 -24.47 4.87
C GLN A 303 35.85 -24.95 5.70
N SER A 304 35.65 -25.17 6.98
CA SER A 304 36.63 -25.84 7.80
C SER A 304 36.36 -27.32 7.60
N ASN A 305 37.24 -28.01 6.92
CA ASN A 305 37.21 -29.45 6.65
C ASN A 305 37.35 -30.24 7.96
N PHE A 306 36.44 -30.06 8.92
CA PHE A 306 36.47 -30.77 10.15
C PHE A 306 35.76 -32.11 9.99
N ILE A 307 36.42 -33.17 10.46
CA ILE A 307 35.92 -34.52 10.43
C ILE A 307 35.69 -34.99 11.90
N TYR A 308 34.53 -35.54 12.18
CA TYR A 308 34.17 -36.05 13.49
C TYR A 308 33.78 -37.53 13.42
N ASP A 309 34.15 -38.31 14.43
CA ASP A 309 33.59 -39.65 14.65
C ASP A 309 32.17 -39.56 15.25
N LEU A 310 31.50 -40.71 15.38
CA LEU A 310 30.12 -40.73 15.91
C LEU A 310 30.04 -40.36 17.42
N ASN A 311 31.17 -40.30 18.12
CA ASN A 311 31.27 -39.84 19.51
C ASN A 311 31.51 -38.32 19.59
N GLY A 312 31.53 -37.60 18.45
CA GLY A 312 31.78 -36.16 18.39
C GLY A 312 33.27 -35.79 18.52
N ARG A 313 34.18 -36.71 18.49
CA ARG A 313 35.61 -36.46 18.58
C ARG A 313 36.14 -36.05 17.18
N ARG A 314 36.82 -34.93 17.12
CA ARG A 314 37.46 -34.44 15.90
C ARG A 314 38.63 -35.30 15.52
N ILE A 315 38.74 -35.62 14.20
CA ILE A 315 39.88 -36.29 13.61
C ILE A 315 40.46 -35.44 12.48
N ASN A 316 41.75 -35.55 12.23
CA ASN A 316 42.45 -34.68 11.29
C ASN A 316 42.39 -35.16 9.82
N SER A 317 42.11 -36.47 9.61
CA SER A 317 42.07 -37.06 8.26
C SER A 317 41.29 -38.38 8.30
N LEU A 318 40.58 -38.69 7.20
CA LEU A 318 39.99 -40.02 6.96
C LEU A 318 41.03 -41.04 6.48
N ASN A 319 42.18 -40.56 6.02
CA ASN A 319 43.25 -41.44 5.59
C ASN A 319 43.91 -42.12 6.79
N GLY A 320 43.77 -43.47 6.89
CA GLY A 320 44.20 -44.26 8.02
C GLY A 320 43.19 -44.31 9.21
N ALA A 321 42.03 -43.73 9.06
CA ALA A 321 40.96 -43.83 10.04
C ALA A 321 40.38 -45.26 10.06
N ALA A 322 39.92 -45.70 11.24
CA ALA A 322 39.25 -47.00 11.38
C ALA A 322 37.97 -47.09 10.53
N LYS A 323 37.63 -48.28 10.06
CA LYS A 323 36.39 -48.49 9.32
C LYS A 323 35.21 -48.04 10.19
N GLY A 324 34.34 -47.21 9.60
CA GLY A 324 33.22 -46.66 10.35
C GLY A 324 32.58 -45.44 9.65
N VAL A 325 31.57 -44.87 10.30
CA VAL A 325 30.86 -43.67 9.84
C VAL A 325 31.47 -42.43 10.50
N TYR A 326 31.74 -41.43 9.68
CA TYR A 326 32.28 -40.11 10.10
C TYR A 326 31.38 -39.01 9.61
N ILE A 327 31.43 -37.86 10.23
CA ILE A 327 30.75 -36.63 9.78
C ILE A 327 31.81 -35.68 9.26
N MET A 328 31.76 -35.34 7.97
CA MET A 328 32.63 -34.38 7.30
C MET A 328 31.78 -33.33 6.65
N ASN A 329 31.97 -32.05 7.00
CA ASN A 329 31.18 -30.92 6.47
C ASN A 329 29.66 -31.13 6.61
N GLY A 330 29.22 -31.73 7.75
CA GLY A 330 27.82 -32.03 8.01
C GLY A 330 27.26 -33.25 7.27
N GLN A 331 28.05 -33.93 6.44
CA GLN A 331 27.63 -35.11 5.69
C GLN A 331 28.24 -36.41 6.28
N LYS A 332 27.49 -37.49 6.21
CA LYS A 332 27.98 -38.85 6.64
C LYS A 332 28.90 -39.40 5.55
N VAL A 333 30.09 -39.79 5.95
CA VAL A 333 31.09 -40.45 5.10
C VAL A 333 31.41 -41.83 5.68
N LEU A 334 31.34 -42.87 4.86
CA LEU A 334 31.65 -44.25 5.27
C LEU A 334 33.11 -44.56 4.85
N VAL A 335 33.95 -44.87 5.84
CA VAL A 335 35.29 -45.43 5.63
C VAL A 335 35.17 -46.96 5.62
N LYS A 336 35.48 -47.61 4.52
CA LYS A 336 35.37 -49.07 4.30
C LYS A 336 36.64 -49.84 4.69
#